data_d8464345bb00962779d5838dbbb84e67
#
_entry.id   d8464345bb00962779d5838dbbb84e67
#
_cell.length_a   1.000
_cell.length_b   1.000
_cell.length_c   1.000
_cell.angle_alpha   90.00
_cell.angle_beta   90.00
_cell.angle_gamma   90.00
#
_symmetry.space_group_name_H-M   'P 1'
#
loop_
_entity.id
_entity.type
_entity.pdbx_description
1 polymer ?
#
loop_
_entity_poly.entity_id
_entity_poly.type
_entity_poly.pdbx_seq_one_letter_code
_entity_poly.pdbx_strand_id
1 'polypeptide(L)'
;MLAVLSVSLMVVDARFDYLEPVRSKLGMVLTPFYGLAEMPVRAWEGVRDQFSSRSELIAENERLKAESLLMQRRVQKLAALTEQNVRLRELLNSAALVDDKVLVSELIGVDPNPFTQRIMIDKGENDGVFVGQPVLDASGLMGQVVEVMPYTARVLLLTDTTHSIPVQVNRNGLRAIAVGTGNPERLELRYVADTADIKEGDLLVSSGLGQRFPAGYPVATVKEVIHDSGQPFAVVRAVPTAKMNRSRYVLLVFSDSRTPEQRANDAAEAQEEADKKAAAGAQAPQSAAQP
;
A
#
# COMPACT_ATOMS: atom_id res chain seq x y z
N MET A 1 71.61 0.79 53.16
CA MET A 1 71.13 -0.44 53.74
C MET A 1 70.00 -1.06 52.87
N LEU A 2 68.91 -0.41 52.57
CA LEU A 2 67.79 -0.98 51.79
C LEU A 2 68.18 -1.40 50.34
N ALA A 3 69.05 -0.64 49.65
CA ALA A 3 69.46 -0.97 48.31
C ALA A 3 70.33 -2.24 48.25
N VAL A 4 71.18 -2.51 49.26
CA VAL A 4 72.01 -3.71 49.36
C VAL A 4 71.14 -4.94 49.66
N LEU A 5 70.08 -4.74 50.46
CA LEU A 5 69.10 -5.81 50.76
C LEU A 5 68.27 -6.15 49.57
N SER A 6 67.86 -5.18 48.76
CA SER A 6 67.14 -5.38 47.46
C SER A 6 67.96 -6.15 46.44
N VAL A 7 69.24 -5.77 46.23
CA VAL A 7 70.11 -6.47 45.34
C VAL A 7 70.43 -7.87 45.83
N SER A 8 70.62 -8.10 47.13
CA SER A 8 70.85 -9.40 47.71
C SER A 8 69.63 -10.33 47.52
N LEU A 9 68.39 -9.80 47.70
CA LEU A 9 67.15 -10.52 47.44
C LEU A 9 66.97 -10.88 45.94
N MET A 10 67.36 -9.98 45.06
CA MET A 10 67.30 -10.19 43.61
C MET A 10 68.31 -11.26 43.14
N VAL A 11 69.51 -11.34 43.73
CA VAL A 11 70.50 -12.36 43.41
C VAL A 11 70.10 -13.73 43.97
N VAL A 12 69.45 -13.79 45.13
CA VAL A 12 68.94 -15.01 45.74
C VAL A 12 67.76 -15.58 44.92
N ASP A 13 66.87 -14.66 44.42
CA ASP A 13 65.76 -15.06 43.58
C ASP A 13 66.23 -15.62 42.25
N ALA A 14 67.24 -15.01 41.60
CA ALA A 14 67.81 -15.47 40.34
C ALA A 14 68.60 -16.79 40.42
N ARG A 15 68.97 -17.26 41.62
CA ARG A 15 69.79 -18.45 41.81
C ARG A 15 69.06 -19.65 42.40
N PHE A 16 67.92 -19.46 43.06
CA PHE A 16 67.21 -20.50 43.82
C PHE A 16 65.72 -20.65 43.51
N ASP A 17 65.15 -19.80 42.57
CA ASP A 17 63.75 -19.89 42.14
C ASP A 17 62.69 -20.02 43.28
N TYR A 18 63.06 -19.55 44.52
CA TYR A 18 62.20 -19.70 45.68
C TYR A 18 60.96 -18.81 45.66
N LEU A 19 60.88 -17.82 44.77
CA LEU A 19 59.72 -16.90 44.66
C LEU A 19 58.70 -17.32 43.60
N GLU A 20 58.98 -18.35 42.79
CA GLU A 20 57.99 -18.89 41.82
C GLU A 20 56.64 -19.34 42.50
N PRO A 21 56.68 -20.13 43.62
CA PRO A 21 55.44 -20.54 44.26
C PRO A 21 54.74 -19.39 45.01
N VAL A 22 55.42 -18.29 45.36
CA VAL A 22 54.82 -17.13 45.97
C VAL A 22 54.18 -16.25 44.92
N ARG A 23 54.80 -16.09 43.76
CA ARG A 23 54.24 -15.34 42.62
C ARG A 23 52.99 -16.01 42.05
N SER A 24 52.95 -17.31 41.92
CA SER A 24 51.81 -18.06 41.44
C SER A 24 50.62 -18.00 42.43
N LYS A 25 50.89 -18.04 43.74
CA LYS A 25 49.85 -17.90 44.77
C LYS A 25 49.33 -16.47 44.91
N LEU A 26 50.18 -15.45 44.75
CA LEU A 26 49.76 -14.05 44.72
C LEU A 26 48.91 -13.71 43.48
N GLY A 27 49.22 -14.33 42.31
CA GLY A 27 48.39 -14.21 41.11
C GLY A 27 46.98 -14.79 41.34
N MET A 28 46.90 -15.94 42.03
CA MET A 28 45.65 -16.61 42.27
C MET A 28 44.72 -15.88 43.26
N VAL A 29 45.32 -15.13 44.20
CA VAL A 29 44.58 -14.30 45.19
C VAL A 29 44.12 -12.95 44.58
N LEU A 30 44.86 -12.40 43.59
CA LEU A 30 44.52 -11.18 42.91
C LEU A 30 43.47 -11.36 41.77
N THR A 31 43.39 -12.55 41.19
CA THR A 31 42.44 -12.83 40.08
C THR A 31 40.95 -12.54 40.44
N PRO A 32 40.44 -12.88 41.61
CA PRO A 32 39.05 -12.58 41.94
C PRO A 32 38.79 -11.05 42.13
N PHE A 33 39.82 -10.27 42.43
CA PHE A 33 39.68 -8.82 42.60
C PHE A 33 39.53 -8.07 41.27
N TYR A 34 40.06 -8.57 40.18
CA TYR A 34 39.83 -8.03 38.83
C TYR A 34 38.36 -8.21 38.38
N GLY A 35 37.73 -9.33 38.71
CA GLY A 35 36.33 -9.58 38.43
C GLY A 35 35.36 -8.69 39.20
N LEU A 36 35.75 -8.31 40.44
CA LEU A 36 34.96 -7.39 41.28
C LEU A 36 35.04 -5.91 40.84
N ALA A 37 36.16 -5.53 40.20
CA ALA A 37 36.34 -4.16 39.70
C ALA A 37 35.51 -3.85 38.45
N GLU A 38 35.20 -4.85 37.63
CA GLU A 38 34.38 -4.69 36.42
C GLU A 38 32.88 -4.82 36.65
N MET A 39 32.45 -5.39 37.80
CA MET A 39 31.03 -5.54 38.12
C MET A 39 30.22 -4.23 38.15
N PRO A 40 30.72 -3.12 38.78
CA PRO A 40 29.92 -1.90 38.82
C PRO A 40 29.73 -1.25 37.43
N VAL A 41 30.69 -1.40 36.52
CA VAL A 41 30.57 -0.81 35.17
C VAL A 41 29.52 -1.57 34.32
N ARG A 42 29.55 -2.89 34.32
CA ARG A 42 28.58 -3.73 33.60
C ARG A 42 27.16 -3.62 34.17
N ALA A 43 27.06 -3.52 35.48
CA ALA A 43 25.75 -3.29 36.15
C ALA A 43 25.19 -1.90 35.82
N TRP A 44 26.04 -0.87 35.73
CA TRP A 44 25.63 0.48 35.39
C TRP A 44 25.22 0.63 33.92
N GLU A 45 25.91 -0.02 32.99
CA GLU A 45 25.55 -0.06 31.58
C GLU A 45 24.20 -0.78 31.38
N GLY A 46 23.99 -1.94 31.97
CA GLY A 46 22.72 -2.65 31.89
C GLY A 46 21.53 -1.89 32.47
N VAL A 47 21.75 -1.14 33.56
CA VAL A 47 20.71 -0.27 34.16
C VAL A 47 20.43 0.93 33.24
N ARG A 48 21.44 1.54 32.69
CA ARG A 48 21.30 2.70 31.80
C ARG A 48 20.56 2.33 30.49
N ASP A 49 20.89 1.17 29.90
CA ASP A 49 20.21 0.70 28.68
C ASP A 49 18.75 0.34 28.95
N GLN A 50 18.44 -0.18 30.12
CA GLN A 50 17.07 -0.52 30.49
C GLN A 50 16.21 0.72 30.77
N PHE A 51 16.78 1.79 31.31
CA PHE A 51 16.07 3.06 31.53
C PHE A 51 15.93 3.88 30.25
N SER A 52 16.94 3.89 29.37
CA SER A 52 16.84 4.55 28.06
C SER A 52 15.82 3.86 27.18
N SER A 53 15.83 2.54 27.11
CA SER A 53 14.84 1.75 26.37
C SER A 53 13.41 1.96 26.86
N ARG A 54 13.20 2.07 28.17
CA ARG A 54 11.86 2.31 28.73
C ARG A 54 11.34 3.72 28.42
N SER A 55 12.18 4.74 28.51
CA SER A 55 11.78 6.11 28.20
C SER A 55 11.50 6.29 26.71
N GLU A 56 12.26 5.62 25.85
CA GLU A 56 12.07 5.59 24.40
C GLU A 56 10.77 4.90 24.02
N LEU A 57 10.46 3.74 24.63
CA LEU A 57 9.20 3.04 24.45
C LEU A 57 7.98 3.85 24.92
N ILE A 58 8.10 4.59 26.02
CA ILE A 58 7.04 5.49 26.50
C ILE A 58 6.83 6.63 25.51
N ALA A 59 7.89 7.28 25.05
CA ALA A 59 7.82 8.36 24.07
C ALA A 59 7.23 7.88 22.74
N GLU A 60 7.62 6.70 22.27
CA GLU A 60 7.05 6.09 21.05
C GLU A 60 5.57 5.72 21.24
N ASN A 61 5.19 5.21 22.41
CA ASN A 61 3.78 4.93 22.72
C ASN A 61 2.93 6.20 22.74
N GLU A 62 3.45 7.29 23.31
CA GLU A 62 2.77 8.59 23.29
C GLU A 62 2.66 9.16 21.89
N ARG A 63 3.72 9.02 21.07
CA ARG A 63 3.71 9.41 19.67
C ARG A 63 2.67 8.63 18.88
N LEU A 64 2.64 7.30 19.01
CA LEU A 64 1.67 6.44 18.34
C LEU A 64 0.23 6.74 18.77
N LYS A 65 0.00 7.04 20.06
CA LYS A 65 -1.31 7.48 20.55
C LYS A 65 -1.74 8.82 19.95
N ALA A 66 -0.83 9.78 19.88
CA ALA A 66 -1.10 11.08 19.26
C ALA A 66 -1.42 10.92 17.75
N GLU A 67 -0.67 10.08 17.05
CA GLU A 67 -0.91 9.77 15.63
C GLU A 67 -2.26 9.06 15.43
N SER A 68 -2.59 8.10 16.29
CA SER A 68 -3.89 7.42 16.30
C SER A 68 -5.06 8.41 16.49
N LEU A 69 -4.93 9.34 17.44
CA LEU A 69 -5.94 10.37 17.67
C LEU A 69 -6.11 11.31 16.47
N LEU A 70 -5.02 11.68 15.81
CA LEU A 70 -5.07 12.49 14.59
C LEU A 70 -5.74 11.73 13.45
N MET A 71 -5.44 10.44 13.31
CA MET A 71 -6.07 9.60 12.31
C MET A 71 -7.57 9.44 12.57
N GLN A 72 -7.97 9.20 13.81
CA GLN A 72 -9.40 9.13 14.20
C GLN A 72 -10.14 10.43 13.88
N ARG A 73 -9.54 11.60 14.15
CA ARG A 73 -10.13 12.90 13.79
C ARG A 73 -10.29 13.06 12.28
N ARG A 74 -9.31 12.58 11.48
CA ARG A 74 -9.42 12.61 10.01
C ARG A 74 -10.56 11.73 9.53
N VAL A 75 -10.68 10.52 10.07
CA VAL A 75 -11.79 9.60 9.73
C VAL A 75 -13.14 10.22 10.09
N GLN A 76 -13.29 10.80 11.27
CA GLN A 76 -14.52 11.48 11.67
C GLN A 76 -14.87 12.66 10.76
N LYS A 77 -13.85 13.46 10.35
CA LYS A 77 -14.07 14.56 9.43
C LYS A 77 -14.49 14.08 8.04
N LEU A 78 -13.88 12.99 7.55
CA LEU A 78 -14.26 12.36 6.28
C LEU A 78 -15.70 11.84 6.34
N ALA A 79 -16.09 11.18 7.42
CA ALA A 79 -17.47 10.71 7.61
C ALA A 79 -18.47 11.88 7.56
N ALA A 80 -18.19 12.98 8.25
CA ALA A 80 -19.04 14.17 8.23
C ALA A 80 -19.12 14.82 6.84
N LEU A 81 -18.01 14.91 6.11
CA LEU A 81 -17.99 15.44 4.74
C LEU A 81 -18.75 14.52 3.75
N THR A 82 -18.64 13.22 3.95
CA THR A 82 -19.40 12.23 3.16
C THR A 82 -20.88 12.41 3.37
N GLU A 83 -21.33 12.50 4.62
CA GLU A 83 -22.74 12.73 4.95
C GLU A 83 -23.27 14.06 4.36
N GLN A 84 -22.49 15.13 4.43
CA GLN A 84 -22.84 16.40 3.79
C GLN A 84 -22.96 16.26 2.26
N ASN A 85 -22.05 15.51 1.63
CA ASN A 85 -22.09 15.28 0.19
C ASN A 85 -23.31 14.46 -0.22
N VAL A 86 -23.67 13.42 0.56
CA VAL A 86 -24.92 12.65 0.39
C VAL A 86 -26.11 13.57 0.42
N ARG A 87 -26.22 14.38 1.47
CA ARG A 87 -27.35 15.30 1.66
C ARG A 87 -27.46 16.32 0.52
N LEU A 88 -26.31 16.87 0.05
CA LEU A 88 -26.32 17.77 -1.10
C LEU A 88 -26.75 17.09 -2.40
N ARG A 89 -26.36 15.81 -2.60
CA ARG A 89 -26.78 15.02 -3.78
C ARG A 89 -28.26 14.66 -3.71
N GLU A 90 -28.79 14.32 -2.54
CA GLU A 90 -30.22 14.11 -2.33
C GLU A 90 -31.04 15.37 -2.66
N LEU A 91 -30.57 16.53 -2.20
CA LEU A 91 -31.20 17.83 -2.52
C LEU A 91 -31.17 18.16 -4.01
N LEU A 92 -30.16 17.68 -4.73
CA LEU A 92 -30.01 17.88 -6.18
C LEU A 92 -30.67 16.76 -7.01
N ASN A 93 -31.42 15.86 -6.41
CA ASN A 93 -31.98 14.66 -7.07
C ASN A 93 -30.94 13.78 -7.79
N SER A 94 -29.67 13.90 -7.41
CA SER A 94 -28.61 13.06 -7.97
C SER A 94 -28.43 11.83 -7.10
N ALA A 95 -29.04 10.74 -7.49
CA ALA A 95 -29.00 9.48 -6.78
C ALA A 95 -27.60 8.89 -6.64
N ALA A 96 -27.40 8.27 -5.51
CA ALA A 96 -26.47 7.21 -5.15
C ALA A 96 -25.00 7.58 -4.91
N LEU A 97 -24.67 7.68 -3.63
CA LEU A 97 -23.40 7.18 -3.13
C LEU A 97 -23.44 5.66 -3.23
N VAL A 98 -22.67 5.12 -4.14
CA VAL A 98 -22.36 3.70 -4.16
C VAL A 98 -21.33 3.48 -3.06
N ASP A 99 -21.71 2.76 -2.00
CA ASP A 99 -20.73 2.10 -1.13
C ASP A 99 -20.02 1.05 -2.01
N ASP A 100 -18.85 1.38 -2.50
CA ASP A 100 -18.05 0.46 -3.31
C ASP A 100 -17.67 -0.74 -2.45
N LYS A 101 -18.24 -1.90 -2.75
CA LYS A 101 -17.76 -3.15 -2.18
C LYS A 101 -16.33 -3.36 -2.66
N VAL A 102 -15.44 -3.73 -1.76
CA VAL A 102 -14.04 -4.01 -2.09
C VAL A 102 -13.68 -5.44 -1.72
N LEU A 103 -12.85 -6.07 -2.56
CA LEU A 103 -12.27 -7.37 -2.31
C LEU A 103 -10.75 -7.22 -2.22
N VAL A 104 -10.17 -7.68 -1.12
CA VAL A 104 -8.70 -7.71 -0.96
C VAL A 104 -8.13 -8.90 -1.72
N SER A 105 -7.07 -8.67 -2.48
CA SER A 105 -6.36 -9.70 -3.23
C SER A 105 -4.86 -9.58 -3.03
N GLU A 106 -4.15 -10.69 -3.04
CA GLU A 106 -2.69 -10.74 -2.99
C GLU A 106 -2.11 -10.84 -4.41
N LEU A 107 -1.02 -10.12 -4.63
CA LEU A 107 -0.26 -10.17 -5.86
C LEU A 107 0.60 -11.44 -5.84
N ILE A 108 0.33 -12.40 -6.74
CA ILE A 108 1.00 -13.70 -6.79
C ILE A 108 2.05 -13.81 -7.91
N GLY A 109 2.07 -12.87 -8.85
CA GLY A 109 3.03 -12.90 -9.94
C GLY A 109 3.09 -11.60 -10.73
N VAL A 110 4.19 -11.45 -11.47
CA VAL A 110 4.40 -10.37 -12.44
C VAL A 110 4.64 -11.03 -13.79
N ASP A 111 4.05 -10.50 -14.85
CA ASP A 111 4.26 -11.00 -16.20
C ASP A 111 5.74 -10.78 -16.60
N PRO A 112 6.46 -11.83 -17.04
CA PRO A 112 7.85 -11.71 -17.43
C PRO A 112 8.05 -10.95 -18.74
N ASN A 113 6.99 -10.62 -19.48
CA ASN A 113 7.08 -9.88 -20.73
C ASN A 113 7.49 -8.42 -20.48
N PRO A 114 8.68 -7.98 -20.93
CA PRO A 114 9.17 -6.62 -20.66
C PRO A 114 8.38 -5.53 -21.40
N PHE A 115 7.55 -5.88 -22.37
CA PHE A 115 6.76 -4.94 -23.16
C PHE A 115 5.36 -4.72 -22.59
N THR A 116 4.94 -5.55 -21.63
CA THR A 116 3.64 -5.45 -20.98
C THR A 116 3.81 -5.32 -19.49
N GLN A 117 3.07 -4.40 -18.89
CA GLN A 117 3.08 -4.24 -17.44
C GLN A 117 1.81 -4.85 -16.84
N ARG A 118 1.89 -6.16 -16.57
CA ARG A 118 0.79 -6.95 -16.03
C ARG A 118 1.20 -7.66 -14.76
N ILE A 119 0.26 -7.76 -13.85
CA ILE A 119 0.41 -8.53 -12.61
C ILE A 119 -0.69 -9.59 -12.54
N MET A 120 -0.43 -10.63 -11.77
CA MET A 120 -1.39 -11.71 -11.48
C MET A 120 -1.78 -11.64 -10.01
N ILE A 121 -3.06 -11.81 -9.75
CA ILE A 121 -3.67 -11.77 -8.42
C ILE A 121 -4.35 -13.10 -8.08
N ASP A 122 -4.48 -13.39 -6.77
CA ASP A 122 -5.02 -14.64 -6.21
C ASP A 122 -6.55 -14.70 -6.15
N LYS A 123 -7.24 -13.83 -6.89
CA LYS A 123 -8.70 -13.78 -6.97
C LYS A 123 -9.16 -13.89 -8.42
N GLY A 124 -10.23 -14.66 -8.64
CA GLY A 124 -10.75 -14.96 -9.95
C GLY A 124 -12.26 -14.91 -10.05
N GLU A 125 -12.80 -15.60 -11.07
CA GLU A 125 -14.24 -15.66 -11.33
C GLU A 125 -15.04 -16.19 -10.14
N ASN A 126 -14.50 -17.18 -9.42
CA ASN A 126 -15.15 -17.77 -8.25
C ASN A 126 -15.29 -16.76 -7.08
N ASP A 127 -14.47 -15.72 -7.07
CA ASP A 127 -14.54 -14.62 -6.08
C ASP A 127 -15.40 -13.43 -6.59
N GLY A 128 -15.96 -13.55 -7.80
CA GLY A 128 -16.77 -12.52 -8.42
C GLY A 128 -15.95 -11.46 -9.19
N VAL A 129 -14.68 -11.74 -9.50
CA VAL A 129 -13.85 -10.84 -10.29
C VAL A 129 -14.33 -10.86 -11.75
N PHE A 130 -14.34 -9.70 -12.39
CA PHE A 130 -14.76 -9.56 -13.80
C PHE A 130 -13.79 -8.70 -14.60
N VAL A 131 -13.78 -8.90 -15.92
CA VAL A 131 -12.96 -8.10 -16.83
C VAL A 131 -13.43 -6.65 -16.83
N GLY A 132 -12.48 -5.73 -16.75
CA GLY A 132 -12.77 -4.30 -16.64
C GLY A 132 -12.81 -3.78 -15.20
N GLN A 133 -12.71 -4.63 -14.19
CA GLN A 133 -12.77 -4.25 -12.79
C GLN A 133 -11.55 -3.41 -12.38
N PRO A 134 -11.74 -2.25 -11.72
CA PRO A 134 -10.66 -1.42 -11.23
C PRO A 134 -9.90 -2.08 -10.08
N VAL A 135 -8.57 -1.89 -10.09
CA VAL A 135 -7.66 -2.39 -9.07
C VAL A 135 -6.89 -1.22 -8.45
N LEU A 136 -6.92 -1.13 -7.13
CA LEU A 136 -6.27 -0.08 -6.35
C LEU A 136 -5.20 -0.65 -5.44
N ASP A 137 -4.24 0.18 -5.09
CA ASP A 137 -3.42 -0.03 -3.90
C ASP A 137 -3.84 0.93 -2.78
N ALA A 138 -3.09 0.94 -1.67
CA ALA A 138 -3.35 1.83 -0.54
C ALA A 138 -3.25 3.33 -0.88
N SER A 139 -2.59 3.69 -1.98
CA SER A 139 -2.28 5.08 -2.37
C SER A 139 -3.12 5.58 -3.54
N GLY A 140 -3.71 4.69 -4.34
CA GLY A 140 -4.51 5.09 -5.50
C GLY A 140 -4.76 3.97 -6.50
N LEU A 141 -5.23 4.36 -7.68
CA LEU A 141 -5.55 3.44 -8.76
C LEU A 141 -4.28 2.83 -9.34
N MET A 142 -4.25 1.50 -9.44
CA MET A 142 -3.10 0.73 -9.92
C MET A 142 -3.29 0.21 -11.35
N GLY A 143 -4.51 -0.21 -11.69
CA GLY A 143 -4.77 -0.81 -13.00
C GLY A 143 -6.21 -1.30 -13.16
N GLN A 144 -6.39 -2.19 -14.11
CA GLN A 144 -7.67 -2.79 -14.46
C GLN A 144 -7.50 -4.27 -14.78
N VAL A 145 -8.45 -5.09 -14.37
CA VAL A 145 -8.51 -6.52 -14.74
C VAL A 145 -8.75 -6.65 -16.23
N VAL A 146 -7.88 -7.39 -16.93
CA VAL A 146 -7.97 -7.62 -18.38
C VAL A 146 -8.29 -9.06 -18.73
N GLU A 147 -8.00 -10.00 -17.83
CA GLU A 147 -8.28 -11.42 -18.02
C GLU A 147 -8.64 -12.05 -16.69
N VAL A 148 -9.64 -12.92 -16.69
CA VAL A 148 -10.13 -13.61 -15.50
C VAL A 148 -10.07 -15.10 -15.74
N MET A 149 -9.52 -15.82 -14.76
CA MET A 149 -9.50 -17.27 -14.68
C MET A 149 -10.29 -17.72 -13.44
N PRO A 150 -10.60 -18.99 -13.26
CA PRO A 150 -11.44 -19.44 -12.14
C PRO A 150 -10.94 -19.00 -10.76
N TYR A 151 -9.62 -18.99 -10.52
CA TYR A 151 -9.01 -18.69 -9.21
C TYR A 151 -8.03 -17.53 -9.24
N THR A 152 -7.72 -16.97 -10.39
CA THR A 152 -6.75 -15.90 -10.56
C THR A 152 -7.23 -14.90 -11.59
N ALA A 153 -6.65 -13.69 -11.60
CA ALA A 153 -6.91 -12.72 -12.66
C ALA A 153 -5.63 -11.97 -13.04
N ARG A 154 -5.57 -11.47 -14.27
CA ARG A 154 -4.52 -10.59 -14.76
C ARG A 154 -4.98 -9.15 -14.74
N VAL A 155 -4.13 -8.31 -14.20
CA VAL A 155 -4.35 -6.87 -14.10
C VAL A 155 -3.33 -6.17 -15.00
N LEU A 156 -3.82 -5.29 -15.86
CA LEU A 156 -3.01 -4.37 -16.65
C LEU A 156 -2.76 -3.11 -15.84
N LEU A 157 -1.50 -2.76 -15.63
CA LEU A 157 -1.13 -1.59 -14.86
C LEU A 157 -1.40 -0.29 -15.64
N LEU A 158 -1.65 0.81 -14.93
CA LEU A 158 -1.85 2.14 -15.52
C LEU A 158 -0.64 2.60 -16.35
N THR A 159 0.54 2.12 -16.03
CA THR A 159 1.81 2.50 -16.65
C THR A 159 2.12 1.72 -17.93
N ASP A 160 1.31 0.70 -18.26
CA ASP A 160 1.41 -0.02 -19.54
C ASP A 160 1.12 0.91 -20.72
N THR A 161 1.88 0.77 -21.80
CA THR A 161 1.75 1.62 -22.99
C THR A 161 0.41 1.50 -23.72
N THR A 162 -0.30 0.41 -23.49
CA THR A 162 -1.63 0.16 -24.08
C THR A 162 -2.78 0.63 -23.18
N HIS A 163 -2.46 1.06 -21.94
CA HIS A 163 -3.45 1.52 -20.97
C HIS A 163 -3.69 3.02 -21.11
N SER A 164 -4.95 3.41 -21.05
CA SER A 164 -5.38 4.80 -20.99
C SER A 164 -6.55 4.97 -20.04
N ILE A 165 -6.52 6.04 -19.26
CA ILE A 165 -7.57 6.36 -18.29
C ILE A 165 -7.99 7.82 -18.39
N PRO A 166 -9.29 8.12 -18.45
CA PRO A 166 -9.78 9.47 -18.34
C PRO A 166 -9.64 9.98 -16.89
N VAL A 167 -8.91 11.07 -16.75
CA VAL A 167 -8.63 11.73 -15.47
C VAL A 167 -9.17 13.14 -15.45
N GLN A 168 -9.27 13.69 -14.26
CA GLN A 168 -9.51 15.12 -14.06
C GLN A 168 -8.57 15.68 -13.01
N VAL A 169 -8.18 16.93 -13.16
CA VAL A 169 -7.43 17.68 -12.15
C VAL A 169 -8.36 17.95 -10.97
N ASN A 170 -7.98 17.50 -9.79
CA ASN A 170 -8.83 17.62 -8.59
C ASN A 170 -9.11 19.07 -8.20
N ARG A 171 -8.21 20.01 -8.53
CA ARG A 171 -8.29 21.43 -8.17
C ARG A 171 -9.37 22.18 -8.96
N ASN A 172 -9.46 21.97 -10.27
CA ASN A 172 -10.31 22.75 -11.18
C ASN A 172 -11.22 21.92 -12.08
N GLY A 173 -11.16 20.57 -11.98
CA GLY A 173 -11.99 19.66 -12.78
C GLY A 173 -11.59 19.56 -14.26
N LEU A 174 -10.44 20.11 -14.67
CA LEU A 174 -9.92 20.00 -16.04
C LEU A 174 -9.73 18.52 -16.39
N ARG A 175 -10.29 18.10 -17.52
CA ARG A 175 -10.27 16.71 -17.99
C ARG A 175 -9.13 16.46 -18.96
N ALA A 176 -8.49 15.32 -18.81
CA ALA A 176 -7.42 14.83 -19.68
C ALA A 176 -7.45 13.31 -19.76
N ILE A 177 -6.62 12.75 -20.65
CA ILE A 177 -6.41 11.29 -20.73
C ILE A 177 -4.98 11.00 -20.28
N ALA A 178 -4.83 10.25 -19.20
CA ALA A 178 -3.53 9.73 -18.77
C ALA A 178 -3.24 8.42 -19.50
N VAL A 179 -2.03 8.30 -20.04
CA VAL A 179 -1.55 7.15 -20.81
C VAL A 179 -0.28 6.63 -20.18
N GLY A 180 -0.15 5.31 -20.13
CA GLY A 180 1.07 4.66 -19.68
C GLY A 180 2.22 4.85 -20.67
N THR A 181 3.42 4.93 -20.14
CA THR A 181 4.65 5.14 -20.93
C THR A 181 5.55 3.90 -21.00
N GLY A 182 5.16 2.79 -20.35
CA GLY A 182 6.01 1.63 -20.13
C GLY A 182 6.98 1.78 -18.96
N ASN A 183 7.05 2.98 -18.35
CA ASN A 183 7.85 3.22 -17.16
C ASN A 183 6.92 3.23 -15.93
N PRO A 184 7.18 2.39 -14.89
CA PRO A 184 6.32 2.27 -13.71
C PRO A 184 6.21 3.56 -12.88
N GLU A 185 7.06 4.54 -13.11
CA GLU A 185 7.08 5.82 -12.39
C GLU A 185 6.59 6.99 -13.26
N ARG A 186 6.06 6.73 -14.47
CA ARG A 186 5.68 7.81 -15.38
C ARG A 186 4.39 7.52 -16.12
N LEU A 187 3.49 8.50 -16.07
CA LEU A 187 2.34 8.64 -16.95
C LEU A 187 2.49 9.93 -17.77
N GLU A 188 1.83 9.99 -18.90
CA GLU A 188 1.77 11.16 -19.76
C GLU A 188 0.31 11.52 -20.01
N LEU A 189 -0.03 12.83 -19.89
CA LEU A 189 -1.35 13.30 -20.24
C LEU A 189 -1.38 13.71 -21.71
N ARG A 190 -2.39 13.23 -22.40
CA ARG A 190 -2.63 13.58 -23.82
C ARG A 190 -3.77 14.59 -23.94
N TYR A 191 -3.71 15.38 -25.01
CA TYR A 191 -4.73 16.34 -25.41
C TYR A 191 -4.96 17.45 -24.39
N VAL A 192 -3.93 17.83 -23.64
CA VAL A 192 -3.96 19.00 -22.76
C VAL A 192 -3.63 20.24 -23.59
N ALA A 193 -4.59 21.13 -23.77
CA ALA A 193 -4.33 22.37 -24.51
C ALA A 193 -3.20 23.17 -23.83
N ASP A 194 -2.36 23.85 -24.62
CA ASP A 194 -1.25 24.65 -24.06
C ASP A 194 -1.73 25.77 -23.12
N THR A 195 -2.97 26.25 -23.31
CA THR A 195 -3.63 27.25 -22.46
C THR A 195 -4.33 26.69 -21.23
N ALA A 196 -4.27 25.37 -21.00
CA ALA A 196 -4.97 24.73 -19.90
C ALA A 196 -4.33 25.07 -18.56
N ASP A 197 -5.16 25.36 -17.53
CA ASP A 197 -4.68 25.62 -16.17
C ASP A 197 -4.37 24.29 -15.46
N ILE A 198 -3.19 23.74 -15.77
CA ILE A 198 -2.59 22.58 -15.10
C ILE A 198 -1.23 22.99 -14.57
N LYS A 199 -0.90 22.56 -13.35
CA LYS A 199 0.32 22.95 -12.65
C LYS A 199 1.03 21.74 -12.06
N GLU A 200 2.33 21.89 -11.88
CA GLU A 200 3.12 20.94 -11.11
C GLU A 200 2.54 20.81 -9.69
N GLY A 201 2.42 19.56 -9.20
CA GLY A 201 1.80 19.23 -7.92
C GLY A 201 0.28 19.00 -7.97
N ASP A 202 -0.39 19.26 -9.10
CA ASP A 202 -1.83 18.98 -9.24
C ASP A 202 -2.09 17.47 -9.12
N LEU A 203 -3.06 17.11 -8.27
CA LEU A 203 -3.53 15.75 -8.13
C LEU A 203 -4.52 15.43 -9.26
N LEU A 204 -4.27 14.34 -9.95
CA LEU A 204 -5.14 13.76 -10.97
C LEU A 204 -5.97 12.64 -10.33
N VAL A 205 -7.26 12.71 -10.49
CA VAL A 205 -8.20 11.69 -10.04
C VAL A 205 -8.96 11.11 -11.22
N SER A 206 -9.47 9.88 -11.07
CA SER A 206 -10.32 9.27 -12.09
C SER A 206 -11.58 10.11 -12.30
N SER A 207 -11.93 10.37 -13.57
CA SER A 207 -13.06 11.25 -13.91
C SER A 207 -14.42 10.55 -13.87
N GLY A 208 -14.45 9.22 -13.80
CA GLY A 208 -15.69 8.43 -13.93
C GLY A 208 -16.24 8.33 -15.36
N LEU A 209 -15.59 8.98 -16.33
CA LEU A 209 -16.02 8.91 -17.73
C LEU A 209 -15.79 7.54 -18.33
N GLY A 210 -16.74 7.06 -19.14
CA GLY A 210 -16.70 5.73 -19.74
C GLY A 210 -17.08 4.61 -18.78
N GLN A 211 -17.45 4.94 -17.52
CA GLN A 211 -17.97 3.99 -16.52
C GLN A 211 -17.07 2.78 -16.19
N ARG A 212 -15.81 2.84 -16.61
CA ARG A 212 -14.82 1.79 -16.32
C ARG A 212 -14.12 1.97 -14.99
N PHE A 213 -13.98 3.21 -14.56
CA PHE A 213 -13.34 3.58 -13.30
C PHE A 213 -14.28 4.46 -12.49
N PRO A 214 -14.47 4.19 -11.20
CA PRO A 214 -15.25 5.07 -10.35
C PRO A 214 -14.58 6.45 -10.26
N ALA A 215 -15.38 7.50 -10.12
CA ALA A 215 -14.87 8.86 -10.05
C ALA A 215 -14.20 9.17 -8.71
N GLY A 216 -13.15 10.00 -8.73
CA GLY A 216 -12.55 10.55 -7.51
C GLY A 216 -11.38 9.76 -6.93
N TYR A 217 -10.99 8.62 -7.51
CA TYR A 217 -9.82 7.87 -7.03
C TYR A 217 -8.52 8.51 -7.50
N PRO A 218 -7.50 8.66 -6.63
CA PRO A 218 -6.18 9.17 -7.00
C PRO A 218 -5.53 8.31 -8.09
N VAL A 219 -5.01 8.95 -9.12
CA VAL A 219 -4.34 8.29 -10.26
C VAL A 219 -2.87 8.66 -10.30
N ALA A 220 -2.58 9.96 -10.31
CA ALA A 220 -1.22 10.47 -10.43
C ALA A 220 -1.10 11.90 -9.90
N THR A 221 0.13 12.34 -9.68
CA THR A 221 0.46 13.75 -9.40
C THR A 221 1.26 14.31 -10.55
N VAL A 222 0.90 15.49 -11.04
CA VAL A 222 1.63 16.21 -12.10
C VAL A 222 3.02 16.54 -11.59
N LYS A 223 4.05 16.12 -12.32
CA LYS A 223 5.45 16.39 -12.00
C LYS A 223 6.05 17.50 -12.84
N GLU A 224 5.64 17.59 -14.09
CA GLU A 224 6.24 18.52 -15.05
C GLU A 224 5.21 18.89 -16.12
N VAL A 225 5.17 20.18 -16.47
CA VAL A 225 4.37 20.71 -17.57
C VAL A 225 5.30 21.41 -18.55
N ILE A 226 5.41 20.92 -19.77
CA ILE A 226 6.30 21.46 -20.81
C ILE A 226 5.41 22.13 -21.85
N HIS A 227 5.57 23.44 -21.97
CA HIS A 227 4.95 24.24 -23.00
C HIS A 227 5.89 24.37 -24.20
N ASP A 228 5.43 23.99 -25.38
CA ASP A 228 6.19 24.15 -26.63
C ASP A 228 5.40 25.12 -27.55
N SER A 229 5.96 26.29 -27.78
CA SER A 229 5.33 27.34 -28.57
C SER A 229 4.99 26.91 -30.02
N GLY A 230 5.50 25.77 -30.48
CA GLY A 230 5.22 25.24 -31.81
C GLY A 230 4.12 24.15 -31.84
N GLN A 231 3.57 23.77 -30.67
CA GLN A 231 2.58 22.71 -30.57
C GLN A 231 1.28 23.18 -29.92
N PRO A 232 0.11 22.66 -30.37
CA PRO A 232 -1.19 23.03 -29.80
C PRO A 232 -1.45 22.40 -28.43
N PHE A 233 -0.65 21.42 -28.03
CA PHE A 233 -0.81 20.66 -26.77
C PHE A 233 0.47 20.71 -25.95
N ALA A 234 0.32 20.94 -24.65
CA ALA A 234 1.40 20.81 -23.68
C ALA A 234 1.72 19.33 -23.42
N VAL A 235 2.99 19.04 -23.19
CA VAL A 235 3.42 17.73 -22.70
C VAL A 235 3.41 17.74 -21.19
N VAL A 236 2.48 16.99 -20.60
CA VAL A 236 2.32 16.92 -19.15
C VAL A 236 2.74 15.54 -18.66
N ARG A 237 3.76 15.51 -17.80
CA ARG A 237 4.26 14.28 -17.17
C ARG A 237 3.76 14.19 -15.74
N ALA A 238 3.29 13.01 -15.36
CA ALA A 238 2.78 12.73 -14.02
C ALA A 238 3.40 11.45 -13.44
N VAL A 239 3.45 11.40 -12.12
CA VAL A 239 3.91 10.23 -11.36
C VAL A 239 2.69 9.53 -10.78
N PRO A 240 2.51 8.21 -11.01
CA PRO A 240 1.43 7.44 -10.40
C PRO A 240 1.41 7.58 -8.88
N THR A 241 0.24 7.70 -8.29
CA THR A 241 0.09 7.67 -6.82
C THR A 241 0.27 6.26 -6.27
N ALA A 242 -0.19 5.26 -7.01
CA ALA A 242 -0.03 3.85 -6.66
C ALA A 242 1.42 3.38 -6.82
N LYS A 243 1.85 2.50 -5.93
CA LYS A 243 3.23 1.95 -5.90
C LYS A 243 3.30 0.68 -6.76
N MET A 244 3.47 0.85 -8.09
CA MET A 244 3.40 -0.25 -9.07
C MET A 244 4.29 -1.45 -8.76
N ASN A 245 5.49 -1.23 -8.15
CA ASN A 245 6.51 -2.27 -7.94
C ASN A 245 6.63 -2.76 -6.48
N ARG A 246 5.79 -2.26 -5.55
CA ARG A 246 5.99 -2.52 -4.11
C ARG A 246 4.74 -3.01 -3.39
N SER A 247 3.59 -2.96 -4.04
CA SER A 247 2.32 -3.37 -3.44
C SER A 247 2.22 -4.89 -3.45
N ARG A 248 2.00 -5.48 -2.28
CA ARG A 248 1.75 -6.91 -2.10
C ARG A 248 0.26 -7.22 -2.13
N TYR A 249 -0.55 -6.32 -1.60
CA TYR A 249 -1.99 -6.44 -1.55
C TYR A 249 -2.63 -5.32 -2.37
N VAL A 250 -3.71 -5.68 -3.05
CA VAL A 250 -4.50 -4.79 -3.88
C VAL A 250 -5.98 -4.92 -3.53
N LEU A 251 -6.76 -3.91 -3.88
CA LEU A 251 -8.20 -3.85 -3.67
C LEU A 251 -8.89 -3.87 -5.03
N LEU A 252 -9.78 -4.82 -5.25
CA LEU A 252 -10.68 -4.84 -6.38
C LEU A 252 -11.97 -4.11 -5.97
N VAL A 253 -12.36 -3.12 -6.76
CA VAL A 253 -13.55 -2.31 -6.49
C VAL A 253 -14.71 -2.84 -7.31
N PHE A 254 -15.80 -3.17 -6.65
CA PHE A 254 -17.07 -3.51 -7.29
C PHE A 254 -17.90 -2.23 -7.43
N SER A 255 -17.46 -1.34 -8.34
CA SER A 255 -18.29 -0.19 -8.68
C SER A 255 -19.41 -0.65 -9.61
N ASP A 256 -20.62 -0.54 -9.14
CA ASP A 256 -21.77 -0.75 -10.01
C ASP A 256 -21.99 0.54 -10.85
N SER A 257 -21.29 0.58 -11.98
CA SER A 257 -21.31 1.72 -12.90
C SER A 257 -22.61 1.81 -13.71
N ARG A 258 -23.54 0.85 -13.52
CA ARG A 258 -24.85 0.87 -14.19
C ARG A 258 -25.71 2.01 -13.67
N THR A 259 -26.43 2.66 -14.55
CA THR A 259 -27.43 3.67 -14.14
C THR A 259 -28.52 3.00 -13.29
N PRO A 260 -29.25 3.76 -12.44
CA PRO A 260 -30.36 3.21 -11.67
C PRO A 260 -31.40 2.50 -12.55
N GLU A 261 -31.62 2.99 -13.77
CA GLU A 261 -32.52 2.38 -14.75
C GLU A 261 -31.98 1.04 -15.28
N GLN A 262 -30.68 0.97 -15.57
CA GLN A 262 -30.04 -0.28 -16.00
C GLN A 262 -30.07 -1.33 -14.89
N ARG A 263 -29.82 -0.94 -13.64
CA ARG A 263 -29.94 -1.85 -12.48
C ARG A 263 -31.37 -2.37 -12.29
N ALA A 264 -32.35 -1.49 -12.47
CA ALA A 264 -33.75 -1.89 -12.37
C ALA A 264 -34.15 -2.86 -13.48
N ASN A 265 -33.69 -2.64 -14.73
CA ASN A 265 -33.96 -3.53 -15.85
C ASN A 265 -33.25 -4.89 -15.67
N ASP A 266 -31.96 -4.90 -15.30
CA ASP A 266 -31.23 -6.14 -15.06
C ASP A 266 -31.82 -6.95 -13.89
N ALA A 267 -32.28 -6.25 -12.84
CA ALA A 267 -32.98 -6.91 -11.73
C ALA A 267 -34.32 -7.51 -12.17
N ALA A 268 -35.07 -6.82 -13.03
CA ALA A 268 -36.34 -7.33 -13.59
C ALA A 268 -36.09 -8.55 -14.51
N GLU A 269 -35.08 -8.49 -15.37
CA GLU A 269 -34.69 -9.61 -16.24
C GLU A 269 -34.24 -10.84 -15.43
N ALA A 270 -33.41 -10.62 -14.38
CA ALA A 270 -32.96 -11.68 -13.49
C ALA A 270 -34.11 -12.34 -12.72
N GLN A 271 -35.14 -11.55 -12.29
CA GLN A 271 -36.32 -12.07 -11.67
C GLN A 271 -37.18 -12.89 -12.65
N GLU A 272 -37.37 -12.40 -13.88
CA GLU A 272 -38.11 -13.10 -14.92
C GLU A 272 -37.43 -14.44 -15.34
N GLU A 273 -36.09 -14.48 -15.38
CA GLU A 273 -35.34 -15.74 -15.60
C GLU A 273 -35.47 -16.69 -14.41
N ALA A 274 -35.45 -16.20 -13.19
CA ALA A 274 -35.62 -17.01 -11.98
C ALA A 274 -37.03 -17.61 -11.94
N ASP A 275 -38.04 -16.82 -12.25
CA ASP A 275 -39.46 -17.28 -12.33
C ASP A 275 -39.65 -18.30 -13.46
N LYS A 276 -39.04 -18.10 -14.63
CA LYS A 276 -39.04 -19.07 -15.73
C LYS A 276 -38.37 -20.40 -15.34
N LYS A 277 -37.26 -20.35 -14.64
CA LYS A 277 -36.57 -21.54 -14.11
C LYS A 277 -37.37 -22.26 -13.02
N ALA A 278 -38.03 -21.52 -12.15
CA ALA A 278 -38.90 -22.07 -11.13
C ALA A 278 -40.14 -22.76 -11.75
N ALA A 279 -40.75 -22.13 -12.76
CA ALA A 279 -41.89 -22.69 -13.49
C ALA A 279 -41.49 -23.96 -14.29
N ALA A 280 -40.30 -23.96 -14.91
CA ALA A 280 -39.78 -25.12 -15.63
C ALA A 280 -39.42 -26.29 -14.69
N GLY A 281 -38.91 -25.98 -13.48
CA GLY A 281 -38.66 -26.99 -12.43
C GLY A 281 -39.90 -27.61 -11.84
N ALA A 282 -41.04 -26.87 -11.80
CA ALA A 282 -42.31 -27.37 -11.33
C ALA A 282 -43.07 -28.26 -12.34
N GLN A 283 -42.66 -28.24 -13.63
CA GLN A 283 -43.25 -29.04 -14.71
C GLN A 283 -42.48 -30.33 -15.03
N ALA A 284 -41.46 -30.69 -14.23
CA ALA A 284 -40.78 -31.99 -14.40
C ALA A 284 -41.79 -33.11 -14.05
N PRO A 285 -42.11 -34.06 -14.96
CA PRO A 285 -43.15 -35.04 -14.77
C PRO A 285 -42.76 -36.04 -13.69
N GLN A 286 -43.62 -36.18 -12.67
CA GLN A 286 -43.69 -37.33 -11.77
C GLN A 286 -44.17 -38.56 -12.58
N SER A 287 -43.33 -39.08 -13.47
CA SER A 287 -43.60 -40.30 -14.21
C SER A 287 -42.46 -41.26 -14.04
N ALA A 288 -42.43 -41.94 -12.91
CA ALA A 288 -41.83 -43.28 -12.74
C ALA A 288 -42.04 -43.78 -11.31
N ALA A 289 -43.29 -44.09 -10.93
CA ALA A 289 -43.57 -45.05 -9.86
C ALA A 289 -44.93 -45.65 -10.06
N GLN A 290 -45.04 -46.68 -10.86
CA GLN A 290 -46.01 -47.72 -10.70
C GLN A 290 -45.41 -49.08 -11.07
N PRO A 291 -45.88 -50.17 -10.43
CA PRO A 291 -45.15 -51.33 -9.95
C PRO A 291 -44.81 -52.38 -11.02
#